data_5c4b5b1bc89c2597caeffd3b2bf0cadf
#
_entry.id   5c4b5b1bc89c2597caeffd3b2bf0cadf
#
_cell.length_a   1.000
_cell.length_b   1.000
_cell.length_c   1.000
_cell.angle_alpha   90.00
_cell.angle_beta   90.00
_cell.angle_gamma   90.00
#
_symmetry.space_group_name_H-M   'P 1'
#
loop_
_entity.id
_entity.type
_entity.pdbx_description
1 polymer ?
#
loop_
_entity_poly.entity_id
_entity_poly.type
_entity_poly.pdbx_seq_one_letter_code
_entity_poly.pdbx_strand_id
1 'polypeptide(L)'
;PARAALADAVAATAWTLKRPEARGIDPERVFVGGMSAGAWLAAMTGMDRSYLAAYGIDSRKLAGLLLVSGQMTTHFQLKIDLHYPQSQFEPVIDRYAPLGHLSPELPPILLVTGESGLDMPGGPEENALMAAGLAALGHPLVRCFHIAGADHGGAFDRCEPFLTDFIAEASEARR
;
A
#
# COMPACT_ATOMS: atom_id res chain seq x y z
N PRO A 1 -9.83 -4.94 -16.03
CA PRO A 1 -10.32 -3.74 -15.35
C PRO A 1 -9.80 -3.65 -13.91
N ALA A 2 -9.34 -2.45 -13.48
CA ALA A 2 -8.69 -2.26 -12.19
C ALA A 2 -9.57 -2.66 -10.99
N ARG A 3 -10.90 -2.46 -11.07
CA ARG A 3 -11.83 -2.88 -10.01
C ARG A 3 -11.89 -4.39 -9.80
N ALA A 4 -11.79 -5.18 -10.86
CA ALA A 4 -11.74 -6.64 -10.74
C ALA A 4 -10.44 -7.08 -10.06
N ALA A 5 -9.30 -6.51 -10.49
CA ALA A 5 -8.01 -6.78 -9.86
C ALA A 5 -8.01 -6.43 -8.35
N LEU A 6 -8.65 -5.31 -7.97
CA LEU A 6 -8.81 -4.95 -6.56
C LEU A 6 -9.68 -5.97 -5.80
N ALA A 7 -10.79 -6.39 -6.38
CA ALA A 7 -11.64 -7.42 -5.78
C ALA A 7 -10.89 -8.74 -5.59
N ASP A 8 -10.08 -9.14 -6.56
CA ASP A 8 -9.27 -10.36 -6.50
C ASP A 8 -8.17 -10.24 -5.44
N ALA A 9 -7.49 -9.10 -5.33
CA ALA A 9 -6.48 -8.84 -4.29
C ALA A 9 -7.09 -8.91 -2.88
N VAL A 10 -8.26 -8.30 -2.68
CA VAL A 10 -9.01 -8.38 -1.43
C VAL A 10 -9.42 -9.82 -1.12
N ALA A 11 -9.96 -10.55 -2.09
CA ALA A 11 -10.38 -11.93 -1.92
C ALA A 11 -9.20 -12.86 -1.57
N ALA A 12 -8.04 -12.69 -2.22
CA ALA A 12 -6.82 -13.44 -1.94
C ALA A 12 -6.30 -13.16 -0.51
N THR A 13 -6.28 -11.89 -0.11
CA THR A 13 -5.90 -11.49 1.24
C THR A 13 -6.87 -12.07 2.28
N ALA A 14 -8.18 -11.98 2.03
CA ALA A 14 -9.18 -12.54 2.91
C ALA A 14 -9.06 -14.07 3.01
N TRP A 15 -8.79 -14.76 1.89
CA TRP A 15 -8.55 -16.20 1.89
C TRP A 15 -7.33 -16.59 2.74
N THR A 16 -6.26 -15.81 2.67
CA THR A 16 -5.05 -16.03 3.47
C THR A 16 -5.34 -15.88 4.96
N LEU A 17 -6.11 -14.85 5.34
CA LEU A 17 -6.43 -14.53 6.73
C LEU A 17 -7.57 -15.40 7.31
N LYS A 18 -8.32 -16.12 6.48
CA LYS A 18 -9.30 -17.10 6.94
C LYS A 18 -8.62 -18.44 7.19
N ARG A 19 -8.63 -18.91 8.46
CA ARG A 19 -7.99 -20.17 8.91
C ARG A 19 -6.47 -20.23 8.59
N PRO A 20 -5.70 -19.23 8.99
CA PRO A 20 -4.27 -19.17 8.68
C PRO A 20 -3.52 -20.36 9.28
N GLU A 21 -3.89 -20.82 10.47
CA GLU A 21 -3.24 -21.94 11.17
C GLU A 21 -3.35 -23.26 10.37
N ALA A 22 -4.48 -23.49 9.71
CA ALA A 22 -4.68 -24.66 8.85
C ALA A 22 -3.74 -24.69 7.63
N ARG A 23 -3.07 -23.57 7.33
CA ARG A 23 -2.09 -23.40 6.25
C ARG A 23 -0.66 -23.21 6.74
N GLY A 24 -0.44 -23.33 8.06
CA GLY A 24 0.87 -23.09 8.65
C GLY A 24 1.29 -21.60 8.62
N ILE A 25 0.33 -20.69 8.53
CA ILE A 25 0.55 -19.24 8.51
C ILE A 25 0.34 -18.70 9.91
N ASP A 26 1.28 -17.88 10.38
CA ASP A 26 1.11 -17.11 11.59
C ASP A 26 0.21 -15.89 11.29
N PRO A 27 -1.01 -15.80 11.86
CA PRO A 27 -1.94 -14.71 11.57
C PRO A 27 -1.41 -13.33 11.98
N GLU A 28 -0.51 -13.27 12.96
CA GLU A 28 0.09 -12.02 13.42
C GLU A 28 1.24 -11.52 12.52
N ARG A 29 1.61 -12.31 11.51
CA ARG A 29 2.74 -12.02 10.61
C ARG A 29 2.36 -11.97 9.13
N VAL A 30 1.12 -11.63 8.83
CA VAL A 30 0.65 -11.47 7.45
C VAL A 30 0.84 -10.03 7.00
N PHE A 31 1.74 -9.84 6.05
CA PHE A 31 1.96 -8.57 5.35
C PHE A 31 1.29 -8.62 3.98
N VAL A 32 0.80 -7.47 3.52
CA VAL A 32 0.29 -7.31 2.15
C VAL A 32 1.15 -6.28 1.44
N GLY A 33 1.64 -6.62 0.28
CA GLY A 33 2.52 -5.71 -0.43
C GLY A 33 2.46 -5.87 -1.95
N GLY A 34 3.11 -4.95 -2.62
CA GLY A 34 3.24 -4.96 -4.06
C GLY A 34 4.02 -3.79 -4.60
N MET A 35 4.26 -3.82 -5.90
CA MET A 35 4.92 -2.76 -6.64
C MET A 35 3.94 -2.10 -7.61
N SER A 36 4.09 -0.78 -7.83
CA SER A 36 3.34 -0.03 -8.85
C SER A 36 1.82 -0.20 -8.66
N ALA A 37 1.11 -0.71 -9.65
CA ALA A 37 -0.31 -1.06 -9.53
C ALA A 37 -0.58 -2.05 -8.38
N GLY A 38 0.35 -3.00 -8.13
CA GLY A 38 0.28 -3.92 -6.99
C GLY A 38 0.37 -3.22 -5.64
N ALA A 39 1.16 -2.15 -5.53
CA ALA A 39 1.24 -1.33 -4.32
C ALA A 39 -0.08 -0.58 -4.08
N TRP A 40 -0.70 -0.03 -5.15
CA TRP A 40 -2.03 0.57 -5.05
C TRP A 40 -3.08 -0.46 -4.61
N LEU A 41 -3.07 -1.68 -5.17
CA LEU A 41 -3.97 -2.77 -4.75
C LEU A 41 -3.77 -3.13 -3.27
N ALA A 42 -2.52 -3.26 -2.83
CA ALA A 42 -2.17 -3.55 -1.44
C ALA A 42 -2.63 -2.43 -0.49
N ALA A 43 -2.37 -1.17 -0.86
CA ALA A 43 -2.79 -0.01 -0.10
C ALA A 43 -4.32 0.04 0.04
N MET A 44 -5.08 -0.07 -1.06
CA MET A 44 -6.54 -0.08 -1.01
C MET A 44 -7.08 -1.25 -0.17
N THR A 45 -6.50 -2.44 -0.32
CA THR A 45 -6.91 -3.62 0.45
C THR A 45 -6.77 -3.43 1.97
N GLY A 46 -5.68 -2.78 2.40
CA GLY A 46 -5.39 -2.62 3.83
C GLY A 46 -5.91 -1.32 4.43
N MET A 47 -6.02 -0.24 3.65
CA MET A 47 -6.37 1.10 4.15
C MET A 47 -7.87 1.39 4.06
N ASP A 48 -8.56 0.98 2.99
CA ASP A 48 -10.02 1.02 2.97
C ASP A 48 -10.58 -0.20 3.70
N ARG A 49 -10.89 0.01 4.97
CA ARG A 49 -11.36 -1.04 5.89
C ARG A 49 -12.61 -1.76 5.41
N SER A 50 -13.42 -1.16 4.56
CA SER A 50 -14.65 -1.73 4.06
C SER A 50 -14.43 -2.99 3.23
N TYR A 51 -13.31 -3.09 2.52
CA TYR A 51 -13.00 -4.25 1.67
C TYR A 51 -12.83 -5.54 2.49
N LEU A 52 -11.96 -5.55 3.48
CA LEU A 52 -11.77 -6.75 4.31
C LEU A 52 -12.92 -6.96 5.29
N ALA A 53 -13.59 -5.88 5.74
CA ALA A 53 -14.79 -5.99 6.60
C ALA A 53 -15.93 -6.76 5.89
N ALA A 54 -16.06 -6.68 4.57
CA ALA A 54 -17.01 -7.47 3.80
C ALA A 54 -16.78 -9.00 3.95
N TYR A 55 -15.58 -9.41 4.34
CA TYR A 55 -15.21 -10.78 4.64
C TYR A 55 -15.19 -11.12 6.14
N GLY A 56 -15.62 -10.17 6.99
CA GLY A 56 -15.58 -10.29 8.44
C GLY A 56 -14.16 -10.16 9.03
N ILE A 57 -13.25 -9.50 8.32
CA ILE A 57 -11.84 -9.34 8.71
C ILE A 57 -11.57 -7.87 9.02
N ASP A 58 -10.92 -7.62 10.15
CA ASP A 58 -10.39 -6.30 10.49
C ASP A 58 -9.00 -6.12 9.85
N SER A 59 -8.86 -5.16 8.94
CA SER A 59 -7.58 -4.88 8.26
C SER A 59 -6.45 -4.45 9.21
N ARG A 60 -6.78 -3.93 10.41
CA ARG A 60 -5.79 -3.59 11.45
C ARG A 60 -4.99 -4.80 11.94
N LYS A 61 -5.49 -6.02 11.69
CA LYS A 61 -4.78 -7.27 12.02
C LYS A 61 -3.64 -7.58 11.06
N LEU A 62 -3.57 -6.94 9.90
CA LEU A 62 -2.40 -7.08 9.03
C LEU A 62 -1.13 -6.64 9.76
N ALA A 63 -0.05 -7.39 9.60
CA ALA A 63 1.24 -7.07 10.20
C ALA A 63 1.87 -5.81 9.60
N GLY A 64 1.57 -5.52 8.34
CA GLY A 64 1.94 -4.28 7.68
C GLY A 64 1.61 -4.27 6.20
N LEU A 65 1.77 -3.09 5.60
CA LEU A 65 1.65 -2.83 4.17
C LEU A 65 3.04 -2.48 3.61
N LEU A 66 3.44 -3.15 2.52
CA LEU A 66 4.74 -2.99 1.87
C LEU A 66 4.53 -2.43 0.46
N LEU A 67 4.67 -1.11 0.32
CA LEU A 67 4.24 -0.37 -0.87
C LEU A 67 5.45 0.16 -1.64
N VAL A 68 5.73 -0.42 -2.81
CA VAL A 68 6.87 -0.05 -3.65
C VAL A 68 6.37 0.71 -4.89
N SER A 69 6.79 1.97 -5.05
CA SER A 69 6.47 2.87 -6.17
C SER A 69 5.00 2.86 -6.55
N GLY A 70 4.11 2.87 -5.54
CA GLY A 70 2.67 2.89 -5.75
C GLY A 70 2.13 4.29 -6.00
N GLN A 71 1.09 4.39 -6.81
CA GLN A 71 0.29 5.61 -6.93
C GLN A 71 -0.65 5.71 -5.72
N MET A 72 -0.55 6.77 -4.95
CA MET A 72 -1.33 6.96 -3.71
C MET A 72 -2.58 7.83 -3.92
N THR A 73 -2.74 8.39 -5.11
CA THR A 73 -4.00 8.95 -5.62
C THR A 73 -4.81 7.87 -6.33
N THR A 74 -5.97 8.22 -6.89
CA THR A 74 -6.79 7.30 -7.70
C THR A 74 -6.00 6.80 -8.90
N HIS A 75 -5.76 5.49 -8.95
CA HIS A 75 -4.88 4.86 -9.94
C HIS A 75 -5.32 5.16 -11.37
N PHE A 76 -4.34 5.47 -12.25
CA PHE A 76 -4.61 5.91 -13.61
C PHE A 76 -5.46 4.91 -14.42
N GLN A 77 -5.23 3.60 -14.29
CA GLN A 77 -6.01 2.60 -15.00
C GLN A 77 -7.48 2.62 -14.55
N LEU A 78 -7.73 2.89 -13.26
CA LEU A 78 -9.10 3.00 -12.77
C LEU A 78 -9.79 4.25 -13.34
N LYS A 79 -9.06 5.36 -13.48
CA LYS A 79 -9.59 6.56 -14.14
C LYS A 79 -9.97 6.29 -15.59
N ILE A 80 -9.16 5.53 -16.33
CA ILE A 80 -9.47 5.09 -17.69
C ILE A 80 -10.74 4.21 -17.68
N ASP A 81 -10.77 3.18 -16.84
CA ASP A 81 -11.88 2.23 -16.75
C ASP A 81 -13.24 2.90 -16.40
N LEU A 82 -13.20 3.99 -15.63
CA LEU A 82 -14.37 4.72 -15.16
C LEU A 82 -14.63 6.04 -15.91
N HIS A 83 -13.87 6.30 -16.98
CA HIS A 83 -14.01 7.48 -17.84
C HIS A 83 -13.89 8.82 -17.08
N TYR A 84 -12.91 8.90 -16.17
CA TYR A 84 -12.60 10.17 -15.52
C TYR A 84 -12.09 11.20 -16.52
N PRO A 85 -12.46 12.50 -16.37
CA PRO A 85 -11.99 13.54 -17.29
C PRO A 85 -10.51 13.91 -17.06
N GLN A 86 -9.95 13.56 -15.90
CA GLN A 86 -8.57 13.87 -15.54
C GLN A 86 -7.58 13.00 -16.33
N SER A 87 -6.42 13.58 -16.65
CA SER A 87 -5.33 12.88 -17.31
C SER A 87 -4.72 11.78 -16.42
N GLN A 88 -3.88 10.95 -17.03
CA GLN A 88 -3.31 9.76 -16.38
C GLN A 88 -2.62 10.06 -15.03
N PHE A 89 -1.80 11.11 -14.97
CA PHE A 89 -1.04 11.47 -13.77
C PHE A 89 -1.59 12.70 -13.03
N GLU A 90 -2.72 13.26 -13.48
CA GLU A 90 -3.39 14.29 -12.71
C GLU A 90 -3.95 13.71 -11.42
N PRO A 91 -3.57 14.25 -10.25
CA PRO A 91 -3.96 13.65 -8.97
C PRO A 91 -5.46 13.79 -8.72
N VAL A 92 -6.10 12.68 -8.39
CA VAL A 92 -7.49 12.64 -7.92
C VAL A 92 -7.51 11.90 -6.58
N ILE A 93 -8.09 12.53 -5.57
CA ILE A 93 -8.26 11.91 -4.25
C ILE A 93 -9.75 11.71 -4.02
N ASP A 94 -10.18 10.49 -4.23
CA ASP A 94 -11.55 10.04 -3.97
C ASP A 94 -11.54 8.71 -3.18
N ARG A 95 -12.66 7.99 -3.16
CA ARG A 95 -12.75 6.70 -2.46
C ARG A 95 -11.80 5.62 -2.96
N TYR A 96 -11.17 5.80 -4.11
CA TYR A 96 -10.21 4.87 -4.70
C TYR A 96 -8.75 5.34 -4.56
N ALA A 97 -8.54 6.41 -3.84
CA ALA A 97 -7.21 6.94 -3.55
C ALA A 97 -6.77 6.49 -2.16
N PRO A 98 -5.66 5.78 -1.99
CA PRO A 98 -5.11 5.48 -0.66
C PRO A 98 -4.99 6.70 0.24
N LEU A 99 -4.63 7.88 -0.31
CA LEU A 99 -4.59 9.18 0.40
C LEU A 99 -5.95 9.61 0.99
N GLY A 100 -7.05 9.09 0.49
CA GLY A 100 -8.40 9.33 1.03
C GLY A 100 -8.74 8.54 2.29
N HIS A 101 -7.87 7.59 2.69
CA HIS A 101 -8.13 6.64 3.78
C HIS A 101 -7.12 6.74 4.93
N LEU A 102 -6.44 7.89 5.10
CA LEU A 102 -5.47 8.08 6.18
C LEU A 102 -6.13 7.96 7.56
N SER A 103 -5.52 7.16 8.43
CA SER A 103 -5.98 6.97 9.81
C SER A 103 -4.80 6.52 10.70
N PRO A 104 -4.75 6.95 11.97
CA PRO A 104 -3.73 6.48 12.90
C PRO A 104 -3.89 5.01 13.28
N GLU A 105 -5.04 4.40 12.97
CA GLU A 105 -5.34 2.99 13.27
C GLU A 105 -4.97 2.01 12.15
N LEU A 106 -4.38 2.48 11.06
CA LEU A 106 -3.94 1.60 9.96
C LEU A 106 -2.82 0.65 10.40
N PRO A 107 -2.64 -0.49 9.71
CA PRO A 107 -1.47 -1.33 9.91
C PRO A 107 -0.17 -0.54 9.73
N PRO A 108 0.97 -1.00 10.26
CA PRO A 108 2.28 -0.45 9.92
C PRO A 108 2.48 -0.32 8.40
N ILE A 109 3.05 0.80 7.94
CA ILE A 109 3.17 1.11 6.50
C ILE A 109 4.62 1.42 6.13
N LEU A 110 5.13 0.69 5.14
CA LEU A 110 6.36 1.01 4.43
C LEU A 110 6.04 1.55 3.03
N LEU A 111 6.65 2.66 2.70
CA LEU A 111 6.64 3.31 1.39
C LEU A 111 8.07 3.35 0.85
N VAL A 112 8.32 2.75 -0.30
CA VAL A 112 9.62 2.80 -0.99
C VAL A 112 9.40 3.28 -2.40
N THR A 113 10.13 4.30 -2.85
CA THR A 113 10.05 4.81 -4.23
C THR A 113 11.43 4.98 -4.83
N GLY A 114 11.50 5.17 -6.12
CA GLY A 114 12.66 5.72 -6.79
C GLY A 114 12.85 7.21 -6.49
N GLU A 115 13.82 7.81 -7.18
CA GLU A 115 14.12 9.24 -7.06
C GLU A 115 13.05 10.07 -7.79
N SER A 116 12.69 11.22 -7.20
CA SER A 116 11.81 12.19 -7.86
C SER A 116 12.39 12.62 -9.20
N GLY A 117 11.54 12.61 -10.23
CA GLY A 117 11.94 12.89 -11.61
C GLY A 117 12.49 11.68 -12.39
N LEU A 118 12.81 10.56 -11.72
CA LEU A 118 13.20 9.30 -12.35
C LEU A 118 12.11 8.23 -12.24
N ASP A 119 11.42 8.16 -11.11
CA ASP A 119 10.25 7.29 -10.91
C ASP A 119 9.01 7.85 -11.62
N MET A 120 7.86 7.22 -11.48
CA MET A 120 6.61 7.68 -12.08
C MET A 120 6.29 9.14 -11.68
N PRO A 121 5.80 9.96 -12.63
CA PRO A 121 5.44 11.34 -12.35
C PRO A 121 4.50 11.48 -11.14
N GLY A 122 4.91 12.25 -10.14
CA GLY A 122 4.16 12.48 -8.90
C GLY A 122 4.22 11.33 -7.89
N GLY A 123 4.73 10.16 -8.27
CA GLY A 123 4.77 8.99 -7.40
C GLY A 123 5.54 9.20 -6.09
N PRO A 124 6.81 9.63 -6.11
CA PRO A 124 7.56 9.90 -4.89
C PRO A 124 6.89 10.95 -4.00
N GLU A 125 6.34 12.00 -4.60
CA GLU A 125 5.65 13.09 -3.90
C GLU A 125 4.35 12.62 -3.22
N GLU A 126 3.55 11.79 -3.89
CA GLU A 126 2.33 11.20 -3.33
C GLU A 126 2.66 10.29 -2.13
N ASN A 127 3.72 9.49 -2.22
CA ASN A 127 4.18 8.62 -1.12
C ASN A 127 4.72 9.45 0.06
N ALA A 128 5.49 10.52 -0.20
CA ALA A 128 5.94 11.45 0.83
C ALA A 128 4.77 12.17 1.53
N LEU A 129 3.76 12.60 0.76
CA LEU A 129 2.54 13.22 1.30
C LEU A 129 1.77 12.24 2.19
N MET A 130 1.64 10.97 1.78
CA MET A 130 1.02 9.93 2.59
C MET A 130 1.76 9.72 3.90
N ALA A 131 3.09 9.60 3.87
CA ALA A 131 3.90 9.44 5.07
C ALA A 131 3.75 10.63 6.03
N ALA A 132 3.81 11.85 5.50
CA ALA A 132 3.63 13.06 6.29
C ALA A 132 2.23 13.17 6.92
N GLY A 133 1.18 12.81 6.15
CA GLY A 133 -0.20 12.79 6.64
C GLY A 133 -0.40 11.77 7.77
N LEU A 134 0.13 10.56 7.61
CA LEU A 134 0.07 9.52 8.66
C LEU A 134 0.83 9.95 9.93
N ALA A 135 2.02 10.53 9.78
CA ALA A 135 2.80 11.03 10.90
C ALA A 135 2.05 12.17 11.65
N ALA A 136 1.43 13.08 10.91
CA ALA A 136 0.63 14.17 11.49
C ALA A 136 -0.60 13.66 12.27
N LEU A 137 -1.16 12.51 11.87
CA LEU A 137 -2.25 11.83 12.57
C LEU A 137 -1.78 10.99 13.77
N GLY A 138 -0.47 10.92 14.02
CA GLY A 138 0.09 10.10 15.10
C GLY A 138 0.12 8.60 14.81
N HIS A 139 0.19 8.21 13.53
CA HIS A 139 0.31 6.80 13.17
C HIS A 139 1.60 6.19 13.76
N PRO A 140 1.52 5.03 14.43
CA PRO A 140 2.63 4.52 15.25
C PRO A 140 3.86 4.08 14.45
N LEU A 141 3.68 3.59 13.22
CA LEU A 141 4.81 3.08 12.42
C LEU A 141 4.59 3.32 10.93
N VAL A 142 5.14 4.40 10.41
CA VAL A 142 5.26 4.68 8.98
C VAL A 142 6.73 4.93 8.63
N ARG A 143 7.19 4.33 7.54
CA ARG A 143 8.52 4.57 6.97
C ARG A 143 8.38 4.93 5.49
N CYS A 144 9.15 5.92 5.04
CA CYS A 144 9.16 6.34 3.64
C CYS A 144 10.61 6.53 3.19
N PHE A 145 10.97 5.85 2.12
CA PHE A 145 12.32 5.88 1.56
C PHE A 145 12.29 6.20 0.07
N HIS A 146 13.23 7.02 -0.36
CA HIS A 146 13.49 7.32 -1.77
C HIS A 146 14.88 6.79 -2.12
N ILE A 147 14.94 5.89 -3.10
CA ILE A 147 16.20 5.27 -3.52
C ILE A 147 16.87 6.16 -4.55
N ALA A 148 17.98 6.81 -4.15
CA ALA A 148 18.73 7.72 -5.01
C ALA A 148 19.21 7.02 -6.30
N GLY A 149 19.02 7.68 -7.45
CA GLY A 149 19.38 7.19 -8.77
C GLY A 149 18.52 6.01 -9.26
N ALA A 150 17.43 5.67 -8.57
CA ALA A 150 16.52 4.64 -9.04
C ALA A 150 15.34 5.24 -9.81
N ASP A 151 15.06 4.67 -10.97
CA ASP A 151 13.81 4.83 -11.69
C ASP A 151 12.73 3.87 -11.12
N HIS A 152 11.60 3.79 -11.80
CA HIS A 152 10.48 2.93 -11.38
C HIS A 152 10.88 1.45 -11.23
N GLY A 153 11.62 0.89 -12.19
CA GLY A 153 12.12 -0.49 -12.14
C GLY A 153 13.21 -0.67 -11.09
N GLY A 154 14.16 0.27 -11.05
CA GLY A 154 15.25 0.28 -10.09
C GLY A 154 14.80 0.39 -8.64
N ALA A 155 13.65 1.00 -8.38
CA ALA A 155 13.06 0.99 -7.04
C ALA A 155 12.69 -0.45 -6.61
N PHE A 156 12.10 -1.23 -7.51
CA PHE A 156 11.79 -2.63 -7.25
C PHE A 156 13.05 -3.48 -7.06
N ASP A 157 14.02 -3.36 -7.96
CA ASP A 157 15.26 -4.16 -7.91
C ASP A 157 16.08 -3.93 -6.64
N ARG A 158 15.89 -2.80 -5.98
CA ARG A 158 16.69 -2.35 -4.84
C ARG A 158 15.90 -2.21 -3.54
N CYS A 159 14.61 -2.60 -3.50
CA CYS A 159 13.75 -2.42 -2.32
C CYS A 159 13.97 -3.47 -1.21
N GLU A 160 14.57 -4.62 -1.51
CA GLU A 160 14.66 -5.77 -0.59
C GLU A 160 15.18 -5.41 0.82
N PRO A 161 16.27 -4.64 1.00
CA PRO A 161 16.75 -4.31 2.34
C PRO A 161 15.70 -3.54 3.16
N PHE A 162 15.00 -2.59 2.54
CA PHE A 162 13.96 -1.80 3.21
C PHE A 162 12.78 -2.66 3.63
N LEU A 163 12.39 -3.64 2.79
CA LEU A 163 11.33 -4.59 3.11
C LEU A 163 11.72 -5.46 4.30
N THR A 164 12.93 -6.01 4.28
CA THR A 164 13.43 -6.93 5.32
C THR A 164 13.53 -6.22 6.68
N ASP A 165 14.13 -5.04 6.69
CA ASP A 165 14.29 -4.24 7.91
C ASP A 165 12.95 -3.82 8.50
N PHE A 166 12.02 -3.38 7.64
CA PHE A 166 10.68 -3.00 8.09
C PHE A 166 9.85 -4.18 8.61
N ILE A 167 9.93 -5.34 7.98
CA ILE A 167 9.25 -6.57 8.48
C ILE A 167 9.77 -6.93 9.87
N ALA A 168 11.08 -6.82 10.10
CA ALA A 168 11.66 -7.05 11.42
C ALA A 168 11.14 -6.04 12.44
N GLU A 169 11.21 -4.74 12.15
CA GLU A 169 10.73 -3.65 13.01
C GLU A 169 9.24 -3.81 13.37
N ALA A 170 8.39 -4.01 12.36
CA ALA A 170 6.95 -4.17 12.58
C ALA A 170 6.61 -5.43 13.38
N SER A 171 7.39 -6.52 13.21
CA SER A 171 7.20 -7.76 13.96
C SER A 171 7.63 -7.62 15.43
N GLU A 172 8.63 -6.77 15.73
CA GLU A 172 9.06 -6.48 17.10
C GLU A 172 8.05 -5.58 17.84
N ALA A 173 7.49 -4.60 17.16
CA ALA A 173 6.51 -3.68 17.73
C ALA A 173 5.18 -4.36 18.16
N ARG A 174 4.95 -5.59 17.73
CA ARG A 174 3.76 -6.39 18.07
C ARG A 174 3.97 -7.38 19.24
N ARG A 175 5.20 -7.52 19.74
CA ARG A 175 5.53 -8.38 20.88
C ARG A 175 5.31 -7.66 22.19
#